data_2142e45e2b970a74249ab6430063ae88
#
_entry.id   2142e45e2b970a74249ab6430063ae88
#
_cell.length_a   1.000
_cell.length_b   1.000
_cell.length_c   1.000
_cell.angle_alpha   90.00
_cell.angle_beta   90.00
_cell.angle_gamma   90.00
#
_symmetry.space_group_name_H-M   'P 1'
#
loop_
_entity.id
_entity.type
_entity.pdbx_description
1 polymer ?
#
loop_
_entity_poly.entity_id
_entity_poly.type
_entity_poly.pdbx_seq_one_letter_code
_entity_poly.pdbx_strand_id
1 'polypeptide(L)' 'MGISFTTDVKRMRDDGGFKTVVFQASRNHQPLELVFSEPNSDIIEREDWQVGDQVIVKIERVPK' A
#
# COMPACT_ATOMS: atom_id res chain seq x y z
N MET A 1 -15.13 -6.10 -12.74
CA MET A 1 -15.11 -4.69 -12.37
C MET A 1 -14.21 -4.50 -11.16
N GLY A 2 -13.33 -3.54 -11.21
CA GLY A 2 -12.36 -3.30 -10.14
C GLY A 2 -12.39 -1.87 -9.64
N ILE A 3 -11.66 -1.65 -8.57
CA ILE A 3 -11.47 -0.31 -8.00
C ILE A 3 -10.00 0.03 -8.17
N SER A 4 -9.74 1.22 -8.69
CA SER A 4 -8.37 1.69 -8.88
C SER A 4 -8.30 3.16 -8.50
N PHE A 5 -7.30 3.51 -7.71
CA PHE A 5 -7.09 4.90 -7.32
C PHE A 5 -5.63 5.17 -7.01
N THR A 6 -5.26 6.43 -7.17
CA THR A 6 -3.92 6.91 -6.81
C THR A 6 -3.94 7.39 -5.37
N THR A 7 -2.94 7.02 -4.61
CA THR A 7 -2.85 7.39 -3.21
C THR A 7 -1.40 7.69 -2.84
N ASP A 8 -1.21 8.35 -1.72
CA ASP A 8 0.12 8.68 -1.21
C ASP A 8 0.46 7.76 -0.03
N VAL A 9 1.73 7.39 0.07
CA VAL A 9 2.22 6.68 1.25
C VAL A 9 2.31 7.68 2.39
N LYS A 10 1.51 7.47 3.42
CA LYS A 10 1.43 8.36 4.58
C LYS A 10 2.37 7.94 5.69
N ARG A 11 2.46 6.64 5.93
CA ARG A 11 3.24 6.09 7.04
C ARG A 11 3.69 4.68 6.68
N MET A 12 4.85 4.33 7.14
CA MET A 12 5.36 2.97 7.00
C MET A 12 5.91 2.50 8.34
N ARG A 13 5.68 1.22 8.64
CA ARG A 13 6.19 0.59 9.86
C ARG A 13 6.70 -0.80 9.52
N ASP A 14 7.86 -1.13 10.08
CA ASP A 14 8.47 -2.45 9.91
C ASP A 14 8.36 -3.22 11.23
N ASP A 15 7.66 -4.34 11.21
CA ASP A 15 7.42 -5.19 12.37
C ASP A 15 7.99 -6.59 12.14
N GLY A 16 9.29 -6.68 11.94
CA GLY A 16 9.99 -7.96 11.88
C GLY A 16 9.41 -8.96 10.88
N GLY A 17 9.60 -8.75 9.60
CA GLY A 17 9.10 -9.60 8.53
C GLY A 17 7.77 -9.16 7.94
N PHE A 18 7.12 -8.20 8.59
CA PHE A 18 5.89 -7.58 8.08
C PHE A 18 6.11 -6.09 7.90
N LYS A 19 5.58 -5.53 6.83
CA LYS A 19 5.60 -4.10 6.63
C LYS A 19 4.17 -3.58 6.58
N THR A 20 3.85 -2.63 7.45
CA THR A 20 2.56 -1.97 7.46
C THR A 20 2.70 -0.65 6.71
N VAL A 21 1.87 -0.45 5.71
CA VAL A 21 1.87 0.78 4.94
C VAL A 21 0.50 1.42 5.02
N VAL A 22 0.47 2.67 5.45
CA VAL A 22 -0.76 3.45 5.50
C VAL A 22 -0.78 4.37 4.30
N PHE A 23 -1.81 4.24 3.50
CA PHE A 23 -2.06 5.06 2.32
C PHE A 23 -3.19 6.03 2.62
N GLN A 24 -3.13 7.21 2.03
CA GLN A 24 -4.22 8.17 2.15
C GLN A 24 -4.45 8.83 0.80
N ALA A 25 -5.66 8.65 0.27
CA ALA A 25 -6.05 9.31 -0.96
C ALA A 25 -6.28 10.79 -0.71
N SER A 26 -5.77 11.62 -1.62
CA SER A 26 -5.79 13.07 -1.45
C SER A 26 -7.20 13.66 -1.37
N ARG A 27 -8.20 12.96 -1.89
CA ARG A 27 -9.58 13.45 -1.92
C ARG A 27 -10.49 12.83 -0.87
N ASN A 28 -10.07 11.76 -0.26
CA ASN A 28 -11.00 10.91 0.48
C ASN A 28 -10.68 10.80 1.95
N HIS A 29 -9.65 11.36 2.44
CA HIS A 29 -9.22 11.37 3.84
C HIS A 29 -9.35 10.05 4.60
N GLN A 30 -9.79 8.99 3.91
CA GLN A 30 -9.87 7.66 4.51
C GLN A 30 -8.53 6.95 4.34
N PRO A 31 -7.89 6.59 5.44
CA PRO A 31 -6.65 5.83 5.33
C PRO A 31 -6.96 4.39 4.91
N LEU A 32 -6.10 3.86 4.07
CA LEU A 32 -6.09 2.45 3.75
C LEU A 32 -4.82 1.87 4.35
N GLU A 33 -4.96 0.91 5.23
CA GLU A 33 -3.82 0.27 5.86
C GLU A 33 -3.66 -1.14 5.33
N LEU A 34 -2.48 -1.46 4.84
CA LEU A 34 -2.16 -2.80 4.35
C LEU A 34 -0.95 -3.33 5.07
N VAL A 35 -1.02 -4.60 5.46
CA VAL A 35 0.09 -5.32 6.05
C VAL A 35 0.63 -6.29 5.00
N PHE A 36 1.91 -6.11 4.67
CA PHE A 36 2.58 -6.95 3.68
C PHE A 36 3.50 -7.95 4.37
N SER A 37 3.30 -9.22 4.07
CA SER A 37 4.21 -10.29 4.49
C SER A 37 5.15 -10.61 3.33
N GLU A 38 6.15 -11.45 3.57
CA GLU A 38 7.02 -11.93 2.51
C GLU A 38 6.23 -12.76 1.49
N PRO A 39 6.55 -12.69 0.19
CA PRO A 39 7.62 -11.92 -0.43
C PRO A 39 7.26 -10.45 -0.73
N ASN A 40 6.02 -10.03 -0.48
CA ASN A 40 5.57 -8.68 -0.84
C ASN A 40 6.28 -7.59 -0.05
N SER A 41 6.62 -7.85 1.21
CA SER A 41 7.39 -6.90 2.01
C SER A 41 8.79 -6.66 1.41
N ASP A 42 9.37 -7.67 0.78
CA ASP A 42 10.68 -7.54 0.14
C ASP A 42 10.63 -6.62 -1.07
N ILE A 43 9.49 -6.63 -1.79
CA ILE A 43 9.31 -5.74 -2.94
C ILE A 43 9.33 -4.29 -2.50
N ILE A 44 8.68 -3.97 -1.40
CA ILE A 44 8.67 -2.62 -0.84
C ILE A 44 10.08 -2.16 -0.53
N GLU A 45 10.89 -3.04 0.04
CA GLU A 45 12.28 -2.75 0.36
C GLU A 45 13.13 -2.56 -0.90
N ARG A 46 12.99 -3.44 -1.88
CA ARG A 46 13.77 -3.37 -3.12
C ARG A 46 13.43 -2.15 -3.95
N GLU A 47 12.18 -1.73 -3.96
CA GLU A 47 11.75 -0.54 -4.69
C GLU A 47 11.96 0.75 -3.89
N ASP A 48 12.43 0.62 -2.65
CA ASP A 48 12.74 1.75 -1.78
C ASP A 48 11.54 2.70 -1.62
N TRP A 49 10.40 2.15 -1.25
CA TRP A 49 9.21 2.95 -1.01
C TRP A 49 9.43 3.92 0.14
N GLN A 50 9.02 5.16 -0.04
CA GLN A 50 9.21 6.22 0.94
C GLN A 50 7.89 6.91 1.25
N VAL A 51 7.80 7.48 2.45
CA VAL A 51 6.66 8.33 2.81
C VAL A 51 6.62 9.51 1.84
N GLY A 52 5.44 9.75 1.29
CA GLY A 52 5.24 10.78 0.27
C GLY A 52 5.21 10.26 -1.16
N ASP A 53 5.59 9.00 -1.38
CA ASP A 53 5.51 8.40 -2.70
C ASP A 53 4.06 8.23 -3.12
N GLN A 54 3.81 8.40 -4.41
CA GLN A 54 2.51 8.08 -4.99
C GLN A 54 2.48 6.65 -5.47
N VAL A 55 1.42 5.95 -5.15
CA VAL A 55 1.22 4.57 -5.60
C VAL A 55 -0.19 4.41 -6.15
N ILE A 56 -0.35 3.45 -7.04
CA ILE A 56 -1.67 3.07 -7.55
C ILE A 56 -2.12 1.84 -6.78
N VAL A 57 -3.29 1.95 -6.15
CA VAL A 57 -3.93 0.82 -5.50
C VAL A 57 -5.02 0.29 -6.42
N LYS A 58 -4.98 -1.00 -6.66
CA LYS A 58 -5.93 -1.66 -7.55
C LYS A 58 -6.53 -2.86 -6.83
N ILE A 59 -7.85 -2.89 -6.76
CA ILE A 59 -8.57 -3.97 -6.09
C ILE A 59 -9.54 -4.57 -7.10
N GLU A 60 -9.42 -5.87 -7.31
CA GLU A 60 -10.27 -6.59 -8.26
C GLU A 60 -10.85 -7.81 -7.58
N ARG A 61 -12.10 -8.07 -7.90
CA ARG A 61 -12.74 -9.29 -7.42
C ARG A 61 -12.26 -10.48 -8.24
N VAL A 62 -11.85 -11.52 -7.54
CA VAL A 62 -11.48 -12.77 -8.22
C VAL A 62 -12.75 -13.48 -8.65
N PRO A 63 -12.90 -13.83 -9.92
CA PRO A 63 -14.07 -14.59 -10.37
C PRO A 63 -14.15 -15.94 -9.67
N LYS A 64 -15.36 -16.35 -9.34
CA LYS A 64 -15.59 -17.65 -8.72
C LYS A 64 -15.60 -18.76 -9.76
#